data_2c01d2dba0488bcd48336bae8987bd19
#
_entry.id   2c01d2dba0488bcd48336bae8987bd19
#
_cell.length_a   1.000
_cell.length_b   1.000
_cell.length_c   1.000
_cell.angle_alpha   90.00
_cell.angle_beta   90.00
_cell.angle_gamma   90.00
#
_symmetry.space_group_name_H-M   'P 1'
#
loop_
_entity.id
_entity.type
_entity.pdbx_description
1 polymer ?
#
loop_
_entity_poly.entity_id
_entity_poly.type
_entity_poly.pdbx_seq_one_letter_code
_entity_poly.pdbx_strand_id
1 'polypeptide(L)'
;MTADLSIPRHDWTLAEVEALFARPFMELVFEAASVHRRTFDPSEVQKSQLLSVKTGGCAENCGYCSQSASFKTGLKAEKLMEPTAVIAEAMAAKAGGASRFCMGAAWRELKDRDTPKLAAMISGVKAHGLETCATLGMLNADQAKQLKDAGLDYYNHNLDTGPEYYAEVVTTRSYQDRLETLQHVRDAGMNTCCGLSLIHI
;
A
#
# COMPACT_ATOMS: atom_id res chain seq x y z
N MET A 1 32.78 10.10 8.55
CA MET A 1 31.84 9.26 9.32
C MET A 1 30.89 8.61 8.30
N THR A 2 31.04 7.32 8.03
CA THR A 2 30.10 6.58 7.17
C THR A 2 28.82 6.39 7.99
N ALA A 3 27.71 7.00 7.55
CA ALA A 3 26.40 6.76 8.17
C ALA A 3 26.11 5.25 8.14
N ASP A 4 25.59 4.72 9.24
CA ASP A 4 25.06 3.36 9.26
C ASP A 4 23.81 3.30 8.38
N LEU A 5 23.95 2.72 7.19
CA LEU A 5 22.89 2.64 6.20
C LEU A 5 21.93 1.45 6.43
N SER A 6 22.09 0.72 7.53
CA SER A 6 21.17 -0.35 7.93
C SER A 6 19.88 0.18 8.54
N ILE A 7 19.86 1.44 8.98
CA ILE A 7 18.70 2.12 9.56
C ILE A 7 18.19 3.18 8.57
N PRO A 8 16.92 3.10 8.10
CA PRO A 8 16.36 4.12 7.26
C PRO A 8 16.39 5.50 7.93
N ARG A 9 16.86 6.51 7.22
CA ARG A 9 16.82 7.90 7.69
C ARG A 9 15.40 8.46 7.56
N HIS A 10 15.01 9.29 8.52
CA HIS A 10 13.72 9.98 8.53
C HIS A 10 13.86 11.52 8.63
N ASP A 11 15.08 12.03 8.51
CA ASP A 11 15.48 13.42 8.74
C ASP A 11 16.07 14.09 7.48
N TRP A 12 15.66 13.62 6.31
CA TRP A 12 16.10 14.16 5.03
C TRP A 12 15.67 15.63 4.87
N THR A 13 16.61 16.48 4.54
CA THR A 13 16.31 17.87 4.15
C THR A 13 16.01 17.95 2.66
N LEU A 14 15.24 18.98 2.26
CA LEU A 14 14.95 19.21 0.84
C LEU A 14 16.23 19.33 0.00
N ALA A 15 17.24 20.06 0.51
CA ALA A 15 18.52 20.23 -0.20
C ALA A 15 19.26 18.91 -0.42
N GLU A 16 19.21 17.95 0.52
CA GLU A 16 19.81 16.62 0.32
C GLU A 16 19.07 15.83 -0.74
N VAL A 17 17.74 15.90 -0.75
CA VAL A 17 16.91 15.23 -1.78
C VAL A 17 17.17 15.83 -3.16
N GLU A 18 17.21 17.15 -3.28
CA GLU A 18 17.55 17.86 -4.54
C GLU A 18 18.95 17.48 -5.04
N ALA A 19 19.92 17.39 -4.13
CA ALA A 19 21.27 16.96 -4.48
C ALA A 19 21.31 15.52 -5.02
N LEU A 20 20.47 14.61 -4.51
CA LEU A 20 20.34 13.26 -5.09
C LEU A 20 19.76 13.32 -6.50
N PHE A 21 18.70 14.10 -6.73
CA PHE A 21 18.10 14.26 -8.06
C PHE A 21 19.04 14.90 -9.08
N ALA A 22 19.96 15.76 -8.64
CA ALA A 22 20.96 16.41 -9.51
C ALA A 22 22.11 15.48 -9.93
N ARG A 23 22.23 14.30 -9.34
CA ARG A 23 23.33 13.36 -9.65
C ARG A 23 23.13 12.67 -11.00
N PRO A 24 24.22 12.30 -11.70
CA PRO A 24 24.14 11.47 -12.88
C PRO A 24 23.45 10.14 -12.58
N PHE A 25 22.56 9.71 -13.47
CA PHE A 25 21.71 8.51 -13.24
C PHE A 25 22.53 7.24 -12.91
N MET A 26 23.62 7.03 -13.62
CA MET A 26 24.47 5.83 -13.39
C MET A 26 25.15 5.84 -12.04
N GLU A 27 25.50 7.01 -11.51
CA GLU A 27 26.04 7.15 -10.15
C GLU A 27 24.98 6.80 -9.09
N LEU A 28 23.72 7.23 -9.32
CA LEU A 28 22.59 6.85 -8.45
C LEU A 28 22.34 5.34 -8.47
N VAL A 29 22.37 4.71 -9.64
CA VAL A 29 22.20 3.24 -9.79
C VAL A 29 23.32 2.50 -9.05
N PHE A 30 24.57 2.92 -9.20
CA PHE A 30 25.72 2.31 -8.53
C PHE A 30 25.61 2.43 -7.01
N GLU A 31 25.27 3.61 -6.51
CA GLU A 31 25.13 3.85 -5.08
C GLU A 31 23.93 3.07 -4.50
N ALA A 32 22.77 3.09 -5.16
CA ALA A 32 21.61 2.31 -4.75
C ALA A 32 21.91 0.81 -4.68
N ALA A 33 22.60 0.26 -5.70
CA ALA A 33 23.03 -1.13 -5.71
C ALA A 33 24.04 -1.43 -4.57
N SER A 34 24.92 -0.47 -4.25
CA SER A 34 25.91 -0.61 -3.18
C SER A 34 25.25 -0.59 -1.80
N VAL A 35 24.22 0.26 -1.59
CA VAL A 35 23.42 0.29 -0.36
C VAL A 35 22.62 -1.02 -0.22
N HIS A 36 21.95 -1.45 -1.28
CA HIS A 36 21.15 -2.68 -1.29
C HIS A 36 22.00 -3.90 -0.87
N ARG A 37 23.16 -4.09 -1.46
CA ARG A 37 24.07 -5.22 -1.16
C ARG A 37 24.64 -5.25 0.25
N ARG A 38 24.61 -4.13 0.97
CA ARG A 38 25.02 -4.07 2.38
C ARG A 38 23.95 -4.56 3.34
N THR A 39 22.68 -4.55 2.91
CA THR A 39 21.52 -4.80 3.77
C THR A 39 20.76 -6.05 3.36
N PHE A 40 20.72 -6.38 2.06
CA PHE A 40 19.94 -7.47 1.48
C PHE A 40 20.79 -8.38 0.59
N ASP A 41 20.34 -9.62 0.41
CA ASP A 41 20.87 -10.48 -0.65
C ASP A 41 20.48 -9.88 -2.02
N PRO A 42 21.45 -9.53 -2.87
CA PRO A 42 21.20 -8.90 -4.16
C PRO A 42 20.48 -9.81 -5.16
N SER A 43 20.41 -11.10 -4.89
CA SER A 43 19.76 -12.11 -5.75
C SER A 43 18.33 -12.42 -5.29
N GLU A 44 17.91 -11.94 -4.12
CA GLU A 44 16.57 -12.17 -3.60
C GLU A 44 15.59 -11.13 -4.14
N VAL A 45 14.50 -11.60 -4.72
CA VAL A 45 13.40 -10.76 -5.23
C VAL A 45 12.10 -11.21 -4.60
N GLN A 46 11.46 -10.31 -3.85
CA GLN A 46 10.13 -10.57 -3.31
C GLN A 46 9.08 -10.55 -4.42
N LYS A 47 8.35 -11.66 -4.59
CA LYS A 47 7.19 -11.73 -5.49
C LYS A 47 5.92 -11.42 -4.72
N SER A 48 5.21 -10.37 -5.14
CA SER A 48 3.91 -9.98 -4.58
C SER A 48 2.82 -10.20 -5.61
N GLN A 49 1.70 -10.81 -5.21
CA GLN A 49 0.50 -10.95 -6.02
C GLN A 49 -0.60 -10.06 -5.47
N LEU A 50 -1.20 -9.24 -6.34
CA LEU A 50 -2.36 -8.41 -5.99
C LEU A 50 -3.65 -9.07 -6.47
N LEU A 51 -4.66 -9.10 -5.59
CA LEU A 51 -6.04 -9.42 -5.91
C LEU A 51 -6.96 -8.23 -5.61
N SER A 52 -7.80 -7.85 -6.58
CA SER A 52 -8.91 -6.94 -6.32
C SER A 52 -10.03 -7.71 -5.62
N VAL A 53 -10.13 -7.59 -4.30
CA VAL A 53 -11.17 -8.27 -3.52
C VAL A 53 -12.52 -7.56 -3.61
N LYS A 54 -12.53 -6.30 -4.09
CA LYS A 54 -13.74 -5.55 -4.44
C LYS A 54 -13.39 -4.52 -5.52
N THR A 55 -13.92 -4.69 -6.71
CA THR A 55 -13.65 -3.86 -7.90
C THR A 55 -14.72 -2.78 -8.09
N GLY A 56 -14.32 -1.61 -8.54
CA GLY A 56 -15.19 -0.53 -9.02
C GLY A 56 -16.09 0.11 -7.97
N GLY A 57 -16.72 1.21 -8.33
CA GLY A 57 -17.69 1.91 -7.50
C GLY A 57 -17.10 2.58 -6.26
N CYS A 58 -15.82 2.97 -6.29
CA CYS A 58 -15.22 3.78 -5.24
C CYS A 58 -15.84 5.19 -5.24
N ALA A 59 -16.21 5.69 -4.06
CA ALA A 59 -16.81 7.03 -3.90
C ALA A 59 -15.78 8.18 -4.03
N GLU A 60 -14.49 7.88 -4.10
CA GLU A 60 -13.45 8.87 -4.32
C GLU A 60 -13.36 9.28 -5.79
N ASN A 61 -12.91 10.52 -6.03
CA ASN A 61 -12.72 11.08 -7.37
C ASN A 61 -11.25 11.25 -7.76
N CYS A 62 -10.36 10.37 -7.29
CA CYS A 62 -8.94 10.42 -7.66
C CYS A 62 -8.77 10.41 -9.17
N GLY A 63 -8.20 11.49 -9.75
CA GLY A 63 -8.18 11.75 -11.19
C GLY A 63 -7.46 10.69 -12.04
N TYR A 64 -6.62 9.86 -11.44
CA TYR A 64 -5.89 8.77 -12.09
C TYR A 64 -6.54 7.39 -11.91
N CYS A 65 -7.58 7.27 -11.07
CA CYS A 65 -8.05 5.96 -10.61
C CYS A 65 -9.25 5.45 -11.42
N SER A 66 -9.04 4.34 -12.13
CA SER A 66 -10.10 3.66 -12.88
C SER A 66 -11.22 3.06 -12.01
N GLN A 67 -10.99 2.90 -10.70
CA GLN A 67 -11.96 2.32 -9.77
C GLN A 67 -13.03 3.33 -9.30
N SER A 68 -12.82 4.63 -9.57
CA SER A 68 -13.73 5.72 -9.19
C SER A 68 -15.09 5.60 -9.86
N ALA A 69 -16.17 5.82 -9.09
CA ALA A 69 -17.53 5.96 -9.63
C ALA A 69 -17.78 7.29 -10.32
N SER A 70 -16.88 8.28 -10.14
CA SER A 70 -16.98 9.61 -10.75
C SER A 70 -16.60 9.62 -12.23
N PHE A 71 -15.94 8.59 -12.72
CA PHE A 71 -15.43 8.52 -14.11
C PHE A 71 -16.04 7.35 -14.88
N LYS A 72 -16.30 7.56 -16.17
CA LYS A 72 -16.82 6.53 -17.08
C LYS A 72 -15.66 5.64 -17.59
N THR A 73 -15.20 4.73 -16.75
CA THR A 73 -14.07 3.84 -17.06
C THR A 73 -14.48 2.48 -17.62
N GLY A 74 -15.80 2.20 -17.67
CA GLY A 74 -16.32 0.89 -18.10
C GLY A 74 -16.28 -0.19 -17.01
N LEU A 75 -15.62 0.06 -15.86
CA LEU A 75 -15.62 -0.87 -14.74
C LEU A 75 -16.98 -0.88 -14.03
N LYS A 76 -17.50 -2.08 -13.78
CA LYS A 76 -18.71 -2.28 -12.98
C LYS A 76 -18.35 -2.44 -11.52
N ALA A 77 -19.21 -1.90 -10.64
CA ALA A 77 -19.05 -2.12 -9.21
C ALA A 77 -19.39 -3.57 -8.84
N GLU A 78 -18.47 -4.24 -8.19
CA GLU A 78 -18.61 -5.60 -7.70
C GLU A 78 -18.80 -5.63 -6.19
N LYS A 79 -19.36 -6.72 -5.68
CA LYS A 79 -19.44 -6.98 -4.23
C LYS A 79 -18.08 -7.43 -3.70
N LEU A 80 -17.88 -7.27 -2.39
CA LEU A 80 -16.74 -7.84 -1.70
C LEU A 80 -16.75 -9.38 -1.86
N MET A 81 -15.62 -9.93 -2.28
CA MET A 81 -15.43 -11.38 -2.46
C MET A 81 -15.67 -12.15 -1.16
N GLU A 82 -15.95 -13.44 -1.26
CA GLU A 82 -16.02 -14.32 -0.09
C GLU A 82 -14.61 -14.74 0.37
N PRO A 83 -14.36 -14.86 1.69
CA PRO A 83 -13.04 -15.22 2.21
C PRO A 83 -12.47 -16.51 1.61
N THR A 84 -13.29 -17.52 1.39
CA THR A 84 -12.87 -18.78 0.79
C THR A 84 -12.32 -18.62 -0.62
N ALA A 85 -12.91 -17.75 -1.43
CA ALA A 85 -12.42 -17.45 -2.78
C ALA A 85 -11.08 -16.70 -2.73
N VAL A 86 -10.93 -15.72 -1.83
CA VAL A 86 -9.68 -14.97 -1.65
C VAL A 86 -8.55 -15.89 -1.19
N ILE A 87 -8.82 -16.80 -0.27
CA ILE A 87 -7.83 -17.78 0.22
C ILE A 87 -7.41 -18.73 -0.91
N ALA A 88 -8.33 -19.17 -1.75
CA ALA A 88 -8.01 -20.02 -2.91
C ALA A 88 -7.07 -19.31 -3.89
N GLU A 89 -7.31 -18.04 -4.20
CA GLU A 89 -6.42 -17.21 -5.03
C GLU A 89 -5.04 -17.02 -4.38
N ALA A 90 -5.00 -16.82 -3.06
CA ALA A 90 -3.74 -16.70 -2.33
C ALA A 90 -2.91 -17.99 -2.36
N MET A 91 -3.56 -19.14 -2.27
CA MET A 91 -2.89 -20.45 -2.44
C MET A 91 -2.34 -20.64 -3.84
N ALA A 92 -3.10 -20.24 -4.87
CA ALA A 92 -2.63 -20.28 -6.26
C ALA A 92 -1.43 -19.33 -6.46
N ALA A 93 -1.48 -18.12 -5.89
CA ALA A 93 -0.37 -17.17 -5.91
C ALA A 93 0.89 -17.76 -5.24
N LYS A 94 0.74 -18.40 -4.08
CA LYS A 94 1.83 -19.08 -3.36
C LYS A 94 2.45 -20.19 -4.20
N ALA A 95 1.62 -21.02 -4.84
CA ALA A 95 2.08 -22.08 -5.75
C ALA A 95 2.85 -21.50 -6.96
N GLY A 96 2.51 -20.27 -7.39
CA GLY A 96 3.22 -19.49 -8.39
C GLY A 96 4.50 -18.81 -7.88
N GLY A 97 4.86 -19.04 -6.60
CA GLY A 97 6.08 -18.53 -5.98
C GLY A 97 5.93 -17.13 -5.34
N ALA A 98 4.70 -16.63 -5.11
CA ALA A 98 4.50 -15.41 -4.36
C ALA A 98 4.83 -15.63 -2.87
N SER A 99 5.53 -14.67 -2.27
CA SER A 99 5.80 -14.62 -0.84
C SER A 99 4.90 -13.61 -0.11
N ARG A 100 4.30 -12.66 -0.87
CA ARG A 100 3.34 -11.66 -0.36
C ARG A 100 2.05 -11.70 -1.17
N PHE A 101 0.92 -11.57 -0.47
CA PHE A 101 -0.39 -11.45 -1.10
C PHE A 101 -1.05 -10.13 -0.70
N CYS A 102 -1.37 -9.31 -1.70
CA CYS A 102 -1.96 -7.99 -1.53
C CYS A 102 -3.45 -8.02 -1.86
N MET A 103 -4.29 -7.48 -0.99
CA MET A 103 -5.75 -7.42 -1.15
C MET A 103 -6.19 -5.97 -1.32
N GLY A 104 -6.70 -5.63 -2.51
CA GLY A 104 -7.18 -4.29 -2.82
C GLY A 104 -8.70 -4.22 -2.88
N ALA A 105 -9.32 -3.25 -2.21
CA ALA A 105 -10.74 -2.96 -2.34
C ALA A 105 -10.96 -1.50 -2.76
N ALA A 106 -11.81 -1.31 -3.78
CA ALA A 106 -12.17 0.00 -4.30
C ALA A 106 -13.15 0.72 -3.34
N TRP A 107 -12.63 1.22 -2.23
CA TRP A 107 -13.36 1.98 -1.21
C TRP A 107 -12.71 3.32 -0.89
N ARG A 108 -13.54 4.28 -0.51
CA ARG A 108 -13.11 5.49 0.18
C ARG A 108 -12.55 5.15 1.58
N GLU A 109 -13.30 4.32 2.30
CA GLU A 109 -13.02 3.90 3.66
C GLU A 109 -13.58 2.51 3.91
N LEU A 110 -12.94 1.74 4.79
CA LEU A 110 -13.47 0.48 5.29
C LEU A 110 -14.73 0.76 6.15
N LYS A 111 -15.76 -0.06 5.99
CA LYS A 111 -16.95 -0.01 6.84
C LYS A 111 -16.85 -1.08 7.94
N ASP A 112 -17.29 -0.74 9.14
CA ASP A 112 -17.23 -1.65 10.30
C ASP A 112 -17.91 -3.00 10.04
N ARG A 113 -19.02 -2.99 9.30
CA ARG A 113 -19.73 -4.23 8.91
C ARG A 113 -18.91 -5.18 8.04
N ASP A 114 -17.93 -4.65 7.30
CA ASP A 114 -17.08 -5.43 6.38
C ASP A 114 -15.76 -5.85 7.04
N THR A 115 -15.39 -5.25 8.17
CA THR A 115 -14.15 -5.52 8.91
C THR A 115 -14.01 -7.01 9.31
N PRO A 116 -15.03 -7.70 9.85
CA PRO A 116 -14.90 -9.11 10.19
C PRO A 116 -14.61 -10.00 8.98
N LYS A 117 -15.18 -9.65 7.82
CA LYS A 117 -14.96 -10.39 6.57
C LYS A 117 -13.53 -10.21 6.06
N LEU A 118 -13.00 -9.00 6.13
CA LEU A 118 -11.60 -8.70 5.81
C LEU A 118 -10.63 -9.39 6.78
N ALA A 119 -10.93 -9.37 8.08
CA ALA A 119 -10.15 -10.07 9.08
C ALA A 119 -10.07 -11.58 8.79
N ALA A 120 -11.18 -12.20 8.40
CA ALA A 120 -11.20 -13.62 8.00
C ALA A 120 -10.34 -13.89 6.74
N MET A 121 -10.36 -13.00 5.74
CA MET A 121 -9.48 -13.09 4.56
C MET A 121 -8.02 -13.02 4.97
N ILE A 122 -7.65 -12.01 5.76
CA ILE A 122 -6.27 -11.77 6.22
C ILE A 122 -5.76 -12.98 7.02
N SER A 123 -6.51 -13.44 8.02
CA SER A 123 -6.13 -14.60 8.84
C SER A 123 -5.99 -15.87 8.00
N GLY A 124 -6.90 -16.09 7.04
CA GLY A 124 -6.83 -17.22 6.14
C GLY A 124 -5.60 -17.19 5.24
N VAL A 125 -5.27 -16.05 4.64
CA VAL A 125 -4.06 -15.88 3.83
C VAL A 125 -2.80 -16.06 4.68
N LYS A 126 -2.77 -15.46 5.88
CA LYS A 126 -1.66 -15.57 6.83
C LYS A 126 -1.40 -17.01 7.27
N ALA A 127 -2.45 -17.80 7.50
CA ALA A 127 -2.35 -19.20 7.88
C ALA A 127 -1.62 -20.07 6.83
N HIS A 128 -1.57 -19.62 5.58
CA HIS A 128 -0.80 -20.26 4.51
C HIS A 128 0.66 -19.78 4.42
N GLY A 129 1.13 -18.96 5.37
CA GLY A 129 2.52 -18.51 5.46
C GLY A 129 2.88 -17.44 4.42
N LEU A 130 1.90 -16.73 3.87
CA LEU A 130 2.14 -15.55 3.05
C LEU A 130 2.23 -14.31 3.92
N GLU A 131 3.07 -13.38 3.54
CA GLU A 131 3.03 -12.01 4.04
C GLU A 131 1.79 -11.31 3.47
N THR A 132 1.08 -10.55 4.31
CA THR A 132 -0.21 -9.95 3.94
C THR A 132 -0.10 -8.44 3.78
N CYS A 133 -0.71 -7.92 2.72
CA CYS A 133 -0.84 -6.48 2.48
C CYS A 133 -2.29 -6.16 2.12
N ALA A 134 -2.80 -5.01 2.54
CA ALA A 134 -4.14 -4.58 2.19
C ALA A 134 -4.21 -3.09 1.82
N THR A 135 -5.11 -2.75 0.88
CA THR A 135 -5.48 -1.40 0.46
C THR A 135 -7.00 -1.29 0.52
N LEU A 136 -7.53 -0.68 1.59
CA LEU A 136 -8.97 -0.69 1.88
C LEU A 136 -9.57 0.72 2.02
N GLY A 137 -8.83 1.74 1.58
CA GLY A 137 -9.20 3.14 1.78
C GLY A 137 -8.77 3.67 3.15
N MET A 138 -9.51 4.62 3.71
CA MET A 138 -9.22 5.16 5.05
C MET A 138 -9.58 4.16 6.14
N LEU A 139 -8.81 4.18 7.23
CA LEU A 139 -9.05 3.40 8.44
C LEU A 139 -9.14 4.31 9.66
N ASN A 140 -10.04 3.98 10.58
CA ASN A 140 -9.96 4.48 11.94
C ASN A 140 -9.03 3.59 12.81
N ALA A 141 -8.73 4.03 14.04
CA ALA A 141 -7.80 3.33 14.93
C ALA A 141 -8.28 1.91 15.30
N ASP A 142 -9.59 1.73 15.54
CA ASP A 142 -10.17 0.43 15.91
C ASP A 142 -10.10 -0.56 14.74
N GLN A 143 -10.38 -0.11 13.53
CA GLN A 143 -10.25 -0.91 12.31
C GLN A 143 -8.80 -1.32 12.08
N ALA A 144 -7.85 -0.37 12.20
CA ALA A 144 -6.43 -0.66 12.06
C ALA A 144 -5.98 -1.73 13.06
N LYS A 145 -6.40 -1.62 14.32
CA LYS A 145 -6.11 -2.63 15.35
C LYS A 145 -6.71 -4.00 15.01
N GLN A 146 -7.98 -4.06 14.60
CA GLN A 146 -8.64 -5.32 14.24
C GLN A 146 -7.94 -6.03 13.08
N LEU A 147 -7.52 -5.28 12.06
CA LEU A 147 -6.78 -5.85 10.92
C LEU A 147 -5.40 -6.34 11.33
N LYS A 148 -4.71 -5.62 12.22
CA LYS A 148 -3.43 -6.06 12.80
C LYS A 148 -3.60 -7.34 13.61
N ASP A 149 -4.61 -7.41 14.47
CA ASP A 149 -4.92 -8.59 15.30
C ASP A 149 -5.26 -9.82 14.41
N ALA A 150 -5.84 -9.59 13.22
CA ALA A 150 -6.07 -10.62 12.21
C ALA A 150 -4.80 -11.10 11.48
N GLY A 151 -3.66 -10.43 11.68
CA GLY A 151 -2.37 -10.80 11.11
C GLY A 151 -1.94 -9.98 9.89
N LEU A 152 -2.50 -8.77 9.69
CA LEU A 152 -2.07 -7.90 8.61
C LEU A 152 -0.66 -7.37 8.87
N ASP A 153 0.26 -7.60 7.92
CA ASP A 153 1.65 -7.16 8.03
C ASP A 153 1.85 -5.74 7.49
N TYR A 154 1.23 -5.43 6.35
CA TYR A 154 1.37 -4.15 5.65
C TYR A 154 0.02 -3.53 5.32
N TYR A 155 -0.08 -2.22 5.48
CA TYR A 155 -1.20 -1.45 4.95
C TYR A 155 -0.70 -0.48 3.87
N ASN A 156 -1.28 -0.57 2.67
CA ASN A 156 -0.98 0.34 1.58
C ASN A 156 -1.93 1.53 1.62
N HIS A 157 -1.36 2.74 1.74
CA HIS A 157 -2.10 3.99 1.69
C HIS A 157 -1.23 5.10 1.12
N ASN A 158 -1.37 5.34 -0.17
CA ASN A 158 -0.51 6.25 -0.92
C ASN A 158 -0.87 7.72 -0.62
N LEU A 159 0.13 8.59 -0.60
CA LEU A 159 -0.05 10.04 -0.53
C LEU A 159 -0.43 10.64 -1.89
N ASP A 160 -0.12 9.94 -2.96
CA ASP A 160 -0.45 10.23 -4.36
C ASP A 160 0.32 11.42 -4.96
N THR A 161 0.42 12.55 -4.26
CA THR A 161 1.12 13.77 -4.70
C THR A 161 1.51 14.63 -3.49
N GLY A 162 2.16 15.78 -3.71
CA GLY A 162 2.47 16.74 -2.65
C GLY A 162 1.23 17.43 -2.08
N PRO A 163 1.30 17.94 -0.84
CA PRO A 163 0.16 18.54 -0.16
C PRO A 163 -0.41 19.75 -0.90
N GLU A 164 0.44 20.54 -1.56
CA GLU A 164 0.03 21.76 -2.30
C GLU A 164 -0.78 21.43 -3.56
N TYR A 165 -0.51 20.28 -4.19
CA TYR A 165 -1.16 19.85 -5.43
C TYR A 165 -2.29 18.84 -5.17
N TYR A 166 -2.49 18.41 -3.93
CA TYR A 166 -3.41 17.32 -3.61
C TYR A 166 -4.85 17.58 -4.05
N ALA A 167 -5.34 18.81 -3.87
CA ALA A 167 -6.70 19.19 -4.25
C ALA A 167 -6.96 19.17 -5.77
N GLU A 168 -5.92 19.23 -6.59
CA GLU A 168 -6.03 19.08 -8.05
C GLU A 168 -6.23 17.61 -8.46
N VAL A 169 -5.80 16.68 -7.63
CA VAL A 169 -5.87 15.24 -7.90
C VAL A 169 -7.08 14.58 -7.27
N VAL A 170 -7.45 15.00 -6.03
CA VAL A 170 -8.54 14.42 -5.24
C VAL A 170 -9.25 15.53 -4.49
N THR A 171 -10.58 15.64 -4.64
CA THR A 171 -11.39 16.64 -3.91
C THR A 171 -12.34 16.01 -2.89
N THR A 172 -12.47 14.70 -2.87
CA THR A 172 -13.39 13.96 -1.99
C THR A 172 -12.84 13.66 -0.60
N ARG A 173 -11.55 13.92 -0.39
CA ARG A 173 -10.84 13.83 0.90
C ARG A 173 -9.66 14.80 0.91
N SER A 174 -9.15 15.11 2.09
CA SER A 174 -7.97 15.95 2.28
C SER A 174 -6.66 15.13 2.30
N TYR A 175 -5.53 15.81 2.14
CA TYR A 175 -4.21 15.23 2.38
C TYR A 175 -4.05 14.78 3.84
N GLN A 176 -4.64 15.55 4.78
CA GLN A 176 -4.61 15.23 6.21
C GLN A 176 -5.32 13.90 6.52
N ASP A 177 -6.43 13.56 5.86
CA ASP A 177 -7.11 12.25 6.02
C ASP A 177 -6.19 11.08 5.68
N ARG A 178 -5.26 11.28 4.71
CA ARG A 178 -4.22 10.29 4.37
C ARG A 178 -3.23 10.10 5.50
N LEU A 179 -2.74 11.21 6.06
CA LEU A 179 -1.76 11.19 7.16
C LEU A 179 -2.35 10.55 8.41
N GLU A 180 -3.61 10.85 8.74
CA GLU A 180 -4.32 10.25 9.88
C GLU A 180 -4.46 8.73 9.73
N THR A 181 -4.85 8.26 8.55
CA THR A 181 -4.89 6.81 8.29
C THR A 181 -3.52 6.17 8.46
N LEU A 182 -2.45 6.77 7.93
CA LEU A 182 -1.08 6.27 8.09
C LEU A 182 -0.64 6.28 9.56
N GLN A 183 -1.08 7.27 10.34
CA GLN A 183 -0.81 7.31 11.77
C GLN A 183 -1.52 6.16 12.50
N HIS A 184 -2.82 5.91 12.24
CA HIS A 184 -3.53 4.77 12.82
C HIS A 184 -2.88 3.42 12.49
N VAL A 185 -2.39 3.26 11.26
CA VAL A 185 -1.66 2.05 10.81
C VAL A 185 -0.38 1.86 11.61
N ARG A 186 0.40 2.93 11.81
CA ARG A 186 1.65 2.90 12.59
C ARG A 186 1.40 2.63 14.06
N ASP A 187 0.41 3.29 14.66
CA ASP A 187 0.03 3.11 16.07
C ASP A 187 -0.46 1.68 16.35
N ALA A 188 -1.09 1.04 15.38
CA ALA A 188 -1.46 -0.37 15.45
C ALA A 188 -0.26 -1.34 15.27
N GLY A 189 0.94 -0.84 15.00
CA GLY A 189 2.16 -1.65 14.81
C GLY A 189 2.20 -2.41 13.48
N MET A 190 1.50 -1.92 12.45
CA MET A 190 1.62 -2.42 11.07
C MET A 190 2.72 -1.67 10.33
N ASN A 191 3.31 -2.35 9.34
CA ASN A 191 4.18 -1.67 8.38
C ASN A 191 3.33 -0.87 7.39
N THR A 192 3.87 0.26 6.92
CA THR A 192 3.24 1.06 5.88
C THR A 192 3.84 0.76 4.52
N CYS A 193 2.99 0.67 3.50
CA CYS A 193 3.37 0.75 2.11
C CYS A 193 2.76 2.05 1.57
N CYS A 194 3.59 3.05 1.29
CA CYS A 194 3.14 4.36 0.87
C CYS A 194 3.95 4.82 -0.34
N GLY A 195 3.27 5.10 -1.43
CA GLY A 195 3.86 5.58 -2.67
C GLY A 195 3.37 6.98 -3.05
N LEU A 196 4.14 7.59 -3.94
CA LEU A 196 3.75 8.76 -4.69
C LEU A 196 3.38 8.33 -6.10
N SER A 197 2.41 8.99 -6.72
CA SER A 197 2.14 8.80 -8.13
C SER A 197 3.23 9.51 -8.94
N LEU A 198 4.15 8.74 -9.50
CA LEU A 198 5.19 9.28 -10.41
C LEU A 198 4.64 9.68 -11.79
N ILE A 199 3.35 9.44 -12.03
CA ILE A 199 2.71 9.73 -13.32
C ILE A 199 2.38 11.23 -13.46
N HIS A 200 2.32 11.97 -12.35
CA HIS A 200 1.88 13.37 -12.30
C HIS A 200 2.97 14.32 -11.78
N ILE A 201 4.23 13.90 -11.82
CA ILE A 201 5.39 14.74 -11.52
C ILE A 201 5.94 15.31 -12.81
#